data_0be849814754a77690c91a15f2d3c20a
#
_entry.id   0be849814754a77690c91a15f2d3c20a
#
_cell.length_a   1.000
_cell.length_b   1.000
_cell.length_c   1.000
_cell.angle_alpha   90.00
_cell.angle_beta   90.00
_cell.angle_gamma   90.00
#
_symmetry.space_group_name_H-M   'P 1'
#
loop_
_entity.id
_entity.type
_entity.pdbx_description
1 polymer ?
#
loop_
_entity_poly.entity_id
_entity_poly.type
_entity_poly.pdbx_seq_one_letter_code
_entity_poly.pdbx_strand_id
1 'polypeptide(L)'
;PTNLVEVIRAVADGGVTVAEVTFTVPNAVEVIRAAKLQLGDQVLLGAGTVLDAETARAALLAGAEFVVSPTLNLDVIKLCRRYDKLVFPGAFTPT
;
A
#
# COMPACT_ATOMS: atom_id res chain seq x y z
N PRO A 1 8.74 6.61 9.62
CA PRO A 1 9.37 7.88 9.56
C PRO A 1 9.72 8.36 8.19
N THR A 2 10.40 9.46 8.17
CA THR A 2 10.71 10.16 6.95
C THR A 2 11.53 9.33 5.98
N ASN A 3 12.16 8.26 6.46
CA ASN A 3 13.05 7.46 5.62
C ASN A 3 12.35 6.38 4.83
N LEU A 4 11.03 6.25 4.96
CA LEU A 4 10.34 5.19 4.27
C LEU A 4 10.47 5.30 2.76
N VAL A 5 10.40 6.51 2.22
CA VAL A 5 10.55 6.69 0.78
C VAL A 5 11.95 6.30 0.34
N GLU A 6 12.95 6.66 1.14
CA GLU A 6 14.34 6.30 0.82
C GLU A 6 14.55 4.80 0.90
N VAL A 7 13.94 4.14 1.88
CA VAL A 7 14.04 2.69 2.00
C VAL A 7 13.41 2.00 0.79
N ILE A 8 12.23 2.47 0.38
CA ILE A 8 11.56 1.91 -0.78
C ILE A 8 12.42 2.07 -2.02
N ARG A 9 13.04 3.24 -2.18
CA ARG A 9 13.91 3.48 -3.32
C ARG A 9 15.12 2.53 -3.31
N ALA A 10 15.73 2.33 -2.15
CA ALA A 10 16.87 1.43 -2.05
C ALA A 10 16.48 0.00 -2.42
N VAL A 11 15.29 -0.43 -1.99
CA VAL A 11 14.79 -1.75 -2.33
C VAL A 11 14.57 -1.86 -3.83
N ALA A 12 13.98 -0.84 -4.44
CA ALA A 12 13.73 -0.84 -5.88
C ALA A 12 15.04 -0.86 -6.66
N ASP A 13 16.04 -0.10 -6.22
CA ASP A 13 17.34 -0.07 -6.88
C ASP A 13 18.03 -1.43 -6.82
N GLY A 14 17.70 -2.23 -5.82
CA GLY A 14 18.22 -3.59 -5.70
C GLY A 14 17.49 -4.60 -6.55
N GLY A 15 16.53 -4.17 -7.38
CA GLY A 15 15.83 -5.09 -8.28
C GLY A 15 14.46 -5.52 -7.79
N VAL A 16 14.02 -5.09 -6.62
CA VAL A 16 12.68 -5.43 -6.13
C VAL A 16 11.68 -4.48 -6.75
N THR A 17 10.62 -5.04 -7.32
CA THR A 17 9.63 -4.24 -8.02
C THR A 17 8.32 -4.07 -7.24
N VAL A 18 8.21 -4.70 -6.08
CA VAL A 18 6.99 -4.61 -5.25
C VAL A 18 7.38 -4.14 -3.87
N ALA A 19 6.67 -3.16 -3.35
CA ALA A 19 6.92 -2.64 -2.00
C ALA A 19 5.60 -2.18 -1.41
N GLU A 20 5.52 -2.12 -0.08
CA GLU A 20 4.32 -1.65 0.56
C GLU A 20 4.64 -0.69 1.70
N VAL A 21 3.73 0.24 1.93
CA VAL A 21 3.79 1.17 3.05
C VAL A 21 2.74 0.73 4.05
N THR A 22 3.17 0.44 5.27
CA THR A 22 2.29 -0.06 6.31
C THR A 22 1.59 1.11 7.01
N PHE A 23 0.28 0.99 7.18
CA PHE A 23 -0.50 2.07 7.77
C PHE A 23 -0.39 2.15 9.29
N THR A 24 0.58 1.49 9.87
CA THR A 24 0.96 1.76 11.25
C THR A 24 1.93 2.94 11.35
N VAL A 25 2.41 3.42 10.22
CA VAL A 25 3.34 4.54 10.17
C VAL A 25 2.56 5.84 10.08
N PRO A 26 2.90 6.87 10.89
CA PRO A 26 2.26 8.16 10.73
C PRO A 26 2.48 8.71 9.32
N ASN A 27 1.48 9.38 8.79
CA ASN A 27 1.56 10.00 7.47
C ASN A 27 1.73 9.00 6.34
N ALA A 28 1.17 7.79 6.52
CA ALA A 28 1.33 6.75 5.50
C ALA A 28 0.81 7.19 4.13
N VAL A 29 -0.30 7.94 4.09
CA VAL A 29 -0.85 8.43 2.83
C VAL A 29 0.15 9.34 2.13
N GLU A 30 0.76 10.26 2.86
CA GLU A 30 1.77 11.15 2.28
C GLU A 30 3.00 10.39 1.81
N VAL A 31 3.38 9.35 2.54
CA VAL A 31 4.51 8.53 2.14
C VAL A 31 4.21 7.82 0.82
N ILE A 32 3.01 7.27 0.67
CA ILE A 32 2.61 6.63 -0.58
C ILE A 32 2.65 7.63 -1.72
N ARG A 33 2.09 8.81 -1.50
CA ARG A 33 2.04 9.83 -2.55
C ARG A 33 3.45 10.24 -2.98
N ALA A 34 4.33 10.47 -2.01
CA ALA A 34 5.71 10.86 -2.31
C ALA A 34 6.47 9.75 -3.02
N ALA A 35 6.29 8.51 -2.56
CA ALA A 35 6.95 7.38 -3.19
C ALA A 35 6.48 7.19 -4.63
N LYS A 36 5.18 7.35 -4.88
CA LYS A 36 4.64 7.21 -6.22
C LYS A 36 5.21 8.27 -7.15
N LEU A 37 5.34 9.50 -6.66
CA LEU A 37 5.92 10.57 -7.46
C LEU A 37 7.38 10.32 -7.79
N GLN A 38 8.15 9.79 -6.84
CA GLN A 38 9.57 9.59 -7.04
C GLN A 38 9.91 8.33 -7.82
N LEU A 39 9.16 7.27 -7.58
CA LEU A 39 9.48 5.96 -8.15
C LEU A 39 8.67 5.64 -9.41
N GLY A 40 7.52 6.27 -9.56
CA GLY A 40 6.70 6.08 -10.74
C GLY A 40 6.36 4.60 -10.94
N ASP A 41 6.61 4.11 -12.13
CA ASP A 41 6.29 2.73 -12.48
C ASP A 41 7.41 1.74 -12.15
N GLN A 42 8.48 2.20 -11.52
CA GLN A 42 9.59 1.32 -11.17
C GLN A 42 9.22 0.35 -10.06
N VAL A 43 8.25 0.73 -9.23
CA VAL A 43 7.86 -0.06 -8.08
C VAL A 43 6.35 -0.20 -8.06
N LEU A 44 5.87 -1.42 -7.86
CA LEU A 44 4.46 -1.67 -7.60
C LEU A 44 4.24 -1.41 -6.12
N LEU A 45 3.60 -0.30 -5.81
CA LEU A 45 3.49 0.19 -4.45
C LEU A 45 2.14 -0.17 -3.86
N GLY A 46 2.14 -0.70 -2.66
CA GLY A 46 0.92 -1.09 -2.00
C GLY A 46 0.77 -0.50 -0.62
N ALA A 47 -0.42 -0.62 -0.06
CA ALA A 47 -0.74 -0.18 1.29
C ALA A 47 -0.98 -1.39 2.18
N GLY A 48 -0.24 -1.47 3.29
CA GLY A 48 -0.35 -2.59 4.21
C GLY A 48 -1.08 -2.21 5.49
N THR A 49 -1.61 -3.21 6.18
CA THR A 49 -2.33 -3.06 7.45
C THR A 49 -3.51 -2.11 7.31
N VAL A 50 -4.28 -2.29 6.24
CA VAL A 50 -5.46 -1.47 5.99
C VAL A 50 -6.65 -2.14 6.67
N LEU A 51 -7.29 -1.42 7.58
CA LEU A 51 -8.32 -1.98 8.43
C LEU A 51 -9.73 -1.55 8.07
N ASP A 52 -9.90 -0.58 7.20
CA ASP A 52 -11.22 -0.10 6.83
C ASP A 52 -11.22 0.46 5.41
N ALA A 53 -12.42 0.63 4.88
CA ALA A 53 -12.59 1.06 3.50
C ALA A 53 -12.13 2.51 3.27
N GLU A 54 -12.31 3.36 4.26
CA GLU A 54 -11.89 4.75 4.12
C GLU A 54 -10.37 4.86 3.97
N THR A 55 -9.65 4.08 4.77
CA THR A 55 -8.19 4.05 4.67
C THR A 55 -7.76 3.46 3.33
N ALA A 56 -8.44 2.41 2.89
CA ALA A 56 -8.15 1.81 1.59
C ALA A 56 -8.33 2.83 0.47
N ARG A 57 -9.43 3.57 0.50
CA ARG A 57 -9.69 4.57 -0.52
C ARG A 57 -8.62 5.65 -0.53
N ALA A 58 -8.24 6.14 0.66
CA ALA A 58 -7.20 7.16 0.74
C ALA A 58 -5.88 6.65 0.16
N ALA A 59 -5.54 5.40 0.46
CA ALA A 59 -4.32 4.81 -0.05
C ALA A 59 -4.34 4.69 -1.58
N LEU A 60 -5.45 4.23 -2.14
CA LEU A 60 -5.55 4.08 -3.59
C LEU A 60 -5.50 5.42 -4.29
N LEU A 61 -6.15 6.44 -3.72
CA LEU A 61 -6.10 7.77 -4.31
C LEU A 61 -4.70 8.40 -4.23
N ALA A 62 -3.92 7.99 -3.24
CA ALA A 62 -2.54 8.47 -3.14
C ALA A 62 -1.60 7.78 -4.12
N GLY A 63 -2.01 6.66 -4.69
CA GLY A 63 -1.22 5.98 -5.69
C GLY A 63 -0.93 4.52 -5.42
N ALA A 64 -1.48 3.95 -4.35
CA ALA A 64 -1.27 2.53 -4.08
C ALA A 64 -1.93 1.69 -5.16
N GLU A 65 -1.26 0.63 -5.56
CA GLU A 65 -1.77 -0.27 -6.59
C GLU A 65 -2.42 -1.51 -6.00
N PHE A 66 -2.17 -1.81 -4.74
CA PHE A 66 -2.81 -2.93 -4.07
C PHE A 66 -2.95 -2.60 -2.59
N VAL A 67 -3.78 -3.40 -1.92
CA VAL A 67 -4.05 -3.21 -0.49
C VAL A 67 -3.87 -4.55 0.21
N VAL A 68 -3.21 -4.53 1.35
CA VAL A 68 -3.07 -5.71 2.21
C VAL A 68 -3.83 -5.43 3.50
N SER A 69 -4.79 -6.27 3.79
CA SER A 69 -5.60 -6.17 4.99
C SER A 69 -5.35 -7.39 5.87
N PRO A 70 -5.10 -7.22 7.17
CA PRO A 70 -4.81 -8.36 8.03
C PRO A 70 -6.05 -9.19 8.35
N THR A 71 -7.22 -8.70 8.04
CA THR A 71 -8.47 -9.42 8.29
C THR A 71 -9.29 -9.49 7.02
N LEU A 72 -10.28 -10.38 7.04
CA LEU A 72 -11.23 -10.46 5.93
C LEU A 72 -12.26 -9.37 6.11
N ASN A 73 -12.05 -8.24 5.48
CA ASN A 73 -12.95 -7.10 5.57
C ASN A 73 -13.64 -6.90 4.23
N LEU A 74 -14.93 -7.21 4.19
CA LEU A 74 -15.68 -7.18 2.94
C LEU A 74 -15.79 -5.77 2.36
N ASP A 75 -15.85 -4.76 3.21
CA ASP A 75 -15.93 -3.38 2.72
C ASP A 75 -14.65 -2.97 2.01
N VAL A 76 -13.51 -3.40 2.52
CA VAL A 76 -12.24 -3.14 1.86
C VAL A 76 -12.17 -3.86 0.52
N ILE A 77 -12.62 -5.11 0.50
CA ILE A 77 -12.62 -5.89 -0.74
C ILE A 77 -13.50 -5.24 -1.80
N LYS A 78 -14.70 -4.83 -1.41
CA LYS A 78 -15.62 -4.20 -2.34
C LYS A 78 -15.07 -2.88 -2.87
N LEU A 79 -14.44 -2.11 -1.99
CA LEU A 79 -13.85 -0.85 -2.41
C LEU A 79 -12.74 -1.07 -3.42
N CYS A 80 -11.84 -2.02 -3.15
CA CYS A 80 -10.74 -2.28 -4.07
C CYS A 80 -11.24 -2.76 -5.42
N ARG A 81 -12.29 -3.57 -5.43
CA ARG A 81 -12.92 -4.00 -6.68
C ARG A 81 -13.46 -2.83 -7.46
N ARG A 82 -14.08 -1.88 -6.76
CA ARG A 82 -14.63 -0.70 -7.43
C ARG A 82 -13.55 0.09 -8.14
N TYR A 83 -12.36 0.12 -7.56
CA TYR A 83 -11.23 0.83 -8.14
C TYR A 83 -10.37 -0.05 -9.04
N ASP A 84 -10.78 -1.30 -9.23
CA ASP A 84 -10.06 -2.26 -10.06
C ASP A 84 -8.63 -2.47 -9.56
N LYS A 85 -8.50 -2.59 -8.25
CA LYS A 85 -7.20 -2.80 -7.62
C LYS A 85 -7.20 -4.12 -6.85
N LEU A 86 -6.03 -4.70 -6.68
CA LEU A 86 -5.90 -5.96 -5.97
C LEU A 86 -6.00 -5.75 -4.47
N VAL A 87 -6.52 -6.75 -3.79
CA VAL A 87 -6.57 -6.77 -2.34
C VAL A 87 -6.18 -8.16 -1.85
N PHE A 88 -5.38 -8.21 -0.80
CA PHE A 88 -4.95 -9.45 -0.17
C PHE A 88 -5.50 -9.51 1.24
N PRO A 89 -6.74 -9.99 1.42
CA PRO A 89 -7.36 -10.02 2.73
C PRO A 89 -6.82 -11.18 3.57
N GLY A 90 -6.60 -10.93 4.85
CA GLY A 90 -6.10 -11.95 5.77
C GLY A 90 -4.69 -12.39 5.47
N ALA A 91 -3.92 -11.55 4.77
CA ALA A 91 -2.61 -11.94 4.26
C ALA A 91 -1.59 -12.19 5.34
N PHE A 92 -1.83 -11.68 6.53
CA PHE A 92 -0.86 -11.80 7.60
C PHE A 92 -1.23 -12.86 8.62
N THR A 93 -2.18 -13.70 8.32
CA THR A 93 -2.46 -14.78 9.24
C THR A 93 -1.44 -15.87 8.99
N PRO A 94 -0.41 -15.92 9.77
CA PRO A 94 0.65 -16.89 9.51
C PRO A 94 0.20 -18.26 9.90
N THR A 95 -0.78 -18.57 10.25
CA THR A 95 -1.18 -19.92 10.61
C THR A 95 -2.56 -19.90 11.12
#